data_b024cc2f64646cd063d193081b85b1ff
#
_entry.id   b024cc2f64646cd063d193081b85b1ff
#
_cell.length_a   1.000
_cell.length_b   1.000
_cell.length_c   1.000
_cell.angle_alpha   90.00
_cell.angle_beta   90.00
_cell.angle_gamma   90.00
#
_symmetry.space_group_name_H-M   'P 1'
#
loop_
_entity.id
_entity.type
_entity.pdbx_description
1 polymer ?
#
loop_
_entity_poly.entity_id
_entity_poly.type
_entity_poly.pdbx_seq_one_letter_code
_entity_poly.pdbx_strand_id
1 'polypeptide(L)'
;FEQKGFKSEELCVVSPDVGRAKAAKKFSTLLDCDIAIMHKDRPKHNQAEITALIGDVKDKICILNDDMIDTAGSLVAAATTLKAKGAKKIYACATHGLFSGPAYERLENSCIEEVVVTNAVPVPLERQTGKIKVVTLAPLFAQTIKNVYNNGSVASLFE
;
A
#
# COMPACT_ATOMS: atom_id res chain seq x y z
N PHE A 1 -9.57 -2.00 -4.65
CA PHE A 1 -9.12 -1.45 -5.95
C PHE A 1 -9.99 -1.97 -7.09
N GLU A 2 -10.39 -3.23 -7.12
CA GLU A 2 -11.33 -3.76 -8.13
C GLU A 2 -12.62 -2.93 -8.21
N GLN A 3 -13.18 -2.53 -7.07
CA GLN A 3 -14.40 -1.71 -6.99
C GLN A 3 -14.24 -0.30 -7.59
N LYS A 4 -13.00 0.16 -7.80
CA LYS A 4 -12.75 1.46 -8.45
C LYS A 4 -12.87 1.40 -9.97
N GLY A 5 -13.05 0.20 -10.55
CA GLY A 5 -13.23 0.00 -11.98
C GLY A 5 -12.00 0.32 -12.83
N PHE A 6 -10.81 0.27 -12.25
CA PHE A 6 -9.57 0.41 -13.01
C PHE A 6 -9.32 -0.85 -13.82
N LYS A 7 -8.80 -0.68 -15.03
CA LYS A 7 -8.37 -1.81 -15.85
C LYS A 7 -7.02 -2.31 -15.38
N SER A 8 -6.82 -3.63 -15.41
CA SER A 8 -5.58 -4.27 -14.96
C SER A 8 -4.34 -3.73 -15.66
N GLU A 9 -4.42 -3.48 -16.98
CA GLU A 9 -3.33 -2.92 -17.77
C GLU A 9 -2.95 -1.49 -17.39
N GLU A 10 -3.83 -0.74 -16.71
CA GLU A 10 -3.54 0.61 -16.21
C GLU A 10 -2.86 0.58 -14.83
N LEU A 11 -2.92 -0.56 -14.13
CA LEU A 11 -2.43 -0.69 -12.77
C LEU A 11 -0.95 -1.11 -12.73
N CYS A 12 -0.26 -0.65 -11.69
CA CYS A 12 1.06 -1.12 -11.31
C CYS A 12 1.18 -1.16 -9.78
N VAL A 13 1.38 -2.34 -9.21
CA VAL A 13 1.71 -2.46 -7.77
C VAL A 13 3.16 -2.11 -7.56
N VAL A 14 3.43 -1.22 -6.63
CA VAL A 14 4.78 -0.75 -6.34
C VAL A 14 5.23 -1.19 -4.96
N SER A 15 6.33 -1.94 -4.92
CA SER A 15 7.05 -2.23 -3.67
C SER A 15 7.88 -1.03 -3.26
N PRO A 16 7.72 -0.48 -2.04
CA PRO A 16 8.50 0.67 -1.59
C PRO A 16 9.98 0.33 -1.33
N ASP A 17 10.33 -0.95 -1.23
CA ASP A 17 11.70 -1.44 -1.11
C ASP A 17 11.82 -2.90 -1.58
N VAL A 18 13.06 -3.40 -1.69
CA VAL A 18 13.34 -4.77 -2.15
C VAL A 18 12.82 -5.83 -1.16
N GLY A 19 12.81 -5.54 0.13
CA GLY A 19 12.35 -6.48 1.16
C GLY A 19 10.86 -6.82 1.04
N ARG A 20 10.07 -5.91 0.47
CA ARG A 20 8.62 -6.08 0.26
C ARG A 20 8.24 -6.62 -1.13
N ALA A 21 9.21 -6.85 -2.01
CA ALA A 21 8.98 -7.26 -3.40
C ALA A 21 8.09 -8.52 -3.53
N LYS A 22 8.28 -9.51 -2.64
CA LYS A 22 7.48 -10.75 -2.63
C LYS A 22 5.99 -10.48 -2.33
N ALA A 23 5.70 -9.61 -1.36
CA ALA A 23 4.33 -9.23 -1.01
C ALA A 23 3.68 -8.42 -2.13
N ALA A 24 4.40 -7.46 -2.70
CA ALA A 24 3.95 -6.68 -3.84
C ALA A 24 3.68 -7.57 -5.07
N LYS A 25 4.53 -8.59 -5.33
CA LYS A 25 4.29 -9.56 -6.41
C LYS A 25 3.02 -10.37 -6.20
N LYS A 26 2.77 -10.86 -4.97
CA LYS A 26 1.53 -11.57 -4.66
C LYS A 26 0.31 -10.66 -4.91
N PHE A 27 0.40 -9.40 -4.48
CA PHE A 27 -0.69 -8.44 -4.66
C PHE A 27 -0.90 -8.08 -6.14
N SER A 28 0.17 -7.88 -6.93
CA SER A 28 0.05 -7.64 -8.37
C SER A 28 -0.59 -8.82 -9.11
N THR A 29 -0.29 -10.05 -8.67
CA THR A 29 -0.91 -11.26 -9.25
C THR A 29 -2.41 -11.31 -8.96
N LEU A 30 -2.87 -10.91 -7.76
CA LEU A 30 -4.29 -10.85 -7.43
C LEU A 30 -5.05 -9.80 -8.26
N LEU A 31 -4.39 -8.70 -8.63
CA LEU A 31 -4.97 -7.63 -9.46
C LEU A 31 -4.72 -7.84 -10.97
N ASP A 32 -4.02 -8.90 -11.34
CA ASP A 32 -3.58 -9.20 -12.72
C ASP A 32 -2.91 -7.99 -13.38
N CYS A 33 -1.94 -7.37 -12.69
CA CYS A 33 -1.32 -6.13 -13.13
C CYS A 33 0.21 -6.13 -13.00
N ASP A 34 0.83 -5.09 -13.55
CA ASP A 34 2.28 -4.89 -13.50
C ASP A 34 2.81 -4.70 -12.07
N ILE A 35 4.10 -4.90 -11.92
CA ILE A 35 4.83 -4.65 -10.68
C ILE A 35 6.04 -3.75 -10.94
N ALA A 36 6.30 -2.84 -10.00
CA ALA A 36 7.56 -2.11 -9.93
C ALA A 36 8.16 -2.21 -8.52
N ILE A 37 9.48 -2.10 -8.43
CA ILE A 37 10.22 -2.20 -7.17
C ILE A 37 11.13 -0.99 -7.03
N MET A 38 11.01 -0.29 -5.93
CA MET A 38 11.90 0.80 -5.57
C MET A 38 13.10 0.27 -4.80
N HIS A 39 14.27 0.74 -5.14
CA HIS A 39 15.49 0.50 -4.39
C HIS A 39 15.89 1.76 -3.64
N LYS A 40 16.05 1.64 -2.32
CA LYS A 40 16.49 2.73 -1.44
C LYS A 40 17.92 2.46 -1.00
N ASP A 41 18.84 3.34 -1.35
CA ASP A 41 20.12 3.43 -0.68
C ASP A 41 20.02 4.36 0.54
N ARG A 42 20.72 4.01 1.60
CA ARG A 42 20.85 4.84 2.80
C ARG A 42 22.32 5.25 2.96
N PRO A 43 22.83 6.19 2.16
CA PRO A 43 24.24 6.58 2.22
C PRO A 43 24.62 7.29 3.52
N LYS A 44 23.65 7.81 4.27
CA LYS A 44 23.84 8.43 5.59
C LYS A 44 22.63 8.19 6.50
N HIS A 45 22.87 8.18 7.84
CA HIS A 45 21.82 8.14 8.85
C HIS A 45 20.77 9.26 8.57
N ASN A 46 19.50 8.87 8.46
CA ASN A 46 18.30 9.72 8.27
C ASN A 46 18.05 10.34 6.89
N GLN A 47 18.77 9.96 5.82
CA GLN A 47 18.38 10.34 4.45
C GLN A 47 18.23 9.09 3.60
N ALA A 48 17.00 8.68 3.31
CA ALA A 48 16.72 7.63 2.33
C ALA A 48 16.53 8.31 0.97
N GLU A 49 17.44 8.08 0.04
CA GLU A 49 17.24 8.43 -1.36
C GLU A 49 16.80 7.20 -2.15
N ILE A 50 15.79 7.37 -2.99
CA ILE A 50 15.36 6.32 -3.90
C ILE A 50 16.31 6.38 -5.09
N THR A 51 17.22 5.40 -5.17
CA THR A 51 18.31 5.39 -6.15
C THR A 51 17.92 4.69 -7.46
N ALA A 52 16.97 3.75 -7.42
CA ALA A 52 16.50 3.04 -8.60
C ALA A 52 15.03 2.66 -8.51
N LEU A 53 14.40 2.62 -9.69
CA LEU A 53 13.07 2.05 -9.89
C LEU A 53 13.20 0.96 -10.97
N ILE A 54 12.84 -0.26 -10.62
CA ILE A 54 12.78 -1.41 -11.53
C ILE A 54 11.32 -1.62 -11.92
N GLY A 55 11.02 -1.66 -13.20
CA GLY A 55 9.66 -1.69 -13.75
C GLY A 55 9.23 -0.36 -14.34
N ASP A 56 8.11 -0.36 -15.06
CA ASP A 56 7.56 0.83 -15.71
C ASP A 56 6.33 1.35 -14.96
N VAL A 57 6.33 2.64 -14.67
CA VAL A 57 5.23 3.33 -13.95
C VAL A 57 4.65 4.49 -14.75
N LYS A 58 5.21 4.75 -15.95
CA LYS A 58 4.75 5.85 -16.79
C LYS A 58 3.31 5.62 -17.25
N ASP A 59 2.50 6.63 -17.09
CA ASP A 59 1.06 6.64 -17.41
C ASP A 59 0.22 5.59 -16.63
N LYS A 60 0.81 4.92 -15.63
CA LYS A 60 0.14 3.92 -14.79
C LYS A 60 -0.52 4.53 -13.55
N ILE A 61 -1.52 3.83 -13.06
CA ILE A 61 -2.10 4.02 -11.72
C ILE A 61 -1.30 3.16 -10.75
N CYS A 62 -0.44 3.78 -9.97
CA CYS A 62 0.47 3.10 -9.06
C CYS A 62 -0.18 2.86 -7.70
N ILE A 63 0.00 1.65 -7.14
CA ILE A 63 -0.45 1.27 -5.81
C ILE A 63 0.78 0.91 -4.97
N LEU A 64 1.20 1.81 -4.08
CA LEU A 64 2.24 1.54 -3.08
C LEU A 64 1.71 0.55 -2.05
N ASN A 65 2.35 -0.62 -1.96
CA ASN A 65 1.97 -1.68 -1.03
C ASN A 65 3.01 -1.81 0.09
N ASP A 66 2.59 -1.51 1.32
CA ASP A 66 3.43 -1.64 2.52
C ASP A 66 2.72 -2.47 3.60
N ASP A 67 3.40 -2.82 4.71
CA ASP A 67 2.78 -3.46 5.87
C ASP A 67 2.28 -2.42 6.87
N MET A 68 2.99 -1.31 7.01
CA MET A 68 2.74 -0.32 8.03
C MET A 68 3.02 1.10 7.54
N ILE A 69 2.12 2.02 7.88
CA ILE A 69 2.33 3.46 7.70
C ILE A 69 2.46 4.07 9.10
N ASP A 70 3.66 4.46 9.48
CA ASP A 70 3.94 5.14 10.73
C ASP A 70 3.90 6.66 10.52
N THR A 71 5.01 7.33 10.29
CA THR A 71 5.06 8.80 10.09
C THR A 71 4.76 9.24 8.66
N ALA A 72 4.47 8.32 7.76
CA ALA A 72 4.23 8.50 6.33
C ALA A 72 5.40 9.14 5.52
N GLY A 73 6.55 9.41 6.14
CA GLY A 73 7.66 10.07 5.44
C GLY A 73 8.18 9.27 4.25
N SER A 74 8.47 7.98 4.45
CA SER A 74 8.94 7.08 3.38
C SER A 74 7.90 6.89 2.27
N LEU A 75 6.62 6.79 2.65
CA LEU A 75 5.52 6.61 1.71
C LEU A 75 5.37 7.84 0.80
N VAL A 76 5.39 9.05 1.37
CA VAL A 76 5.27 10.30 0.63
C VAL A 76 6.49 10.52 -0.29
N ALA A 77 7.71 10.20 0.17
CA ALA A 77 8.90 10.25 -0.67
C ALA A 77 8.82 9.29 -1.85
N ALA A 78 8.32 8.06 -1.63
CA ALA A 78 8.09 7.10 -2.69
C ALA A 78 7.05 7.62 -3.70
N ALA A 79 5.93 8.15 -3.23
CA ALA A 79 4.89 8.73 -4.08
C ALA A 79 5.43 9.91 -4.92
N THR A 80 6.21 10.81 -4.33
CA THR A 80 6.83 11.93 -5.05
C THR A 80 7.74 11.42 -6.18
N THR A 81 8.52 10.38 -5.92
CA THR A 81 9.38 9.77 -6.93
C THR A 81 8.57 9.15 -8.07
N LEU A 82 7.50 8.41 -7.75
CA LEU A 82 6.61 7.83 -8.77
C LEU A 82 5.98 8.92 -9.64
N LYS A 83 5.53 10.02 -9.03
CA LYS A 83 4.97 11.15 -9.76
C LYS A 83 5.98 11.78 -10.71
N ALA A 84 7.23 11.96 -10.25
CA ALA A 84 8.33 12.45 -11.09
C ALA A 84 8.70 11.50 -12.24
N LYS A 85 8.45 10.18 -12.06
CA LYS A 85 8.63 9.14 -13.08
C LYS A 85 7.43 8.99 -14.03
N GLY A 86 6.43 9.84 -13.92
CA GLY A 86 5.29 9.89 -14.85
C GLY A 86 4.08 9.04 -14.44
N ALA A 87 3.99 8.60 -13.19
CA ALA A 87 2.78 7.93 -12.72
C ALA A 87 1.54 8.83 -12.85
N LYS A 88 0.46 8.30 -13.42
CA LYS A 88 -0.80 9.02 -13.67
C LYS A 88 -1.50 9.36 -12.35
N LYS A 89 -1.69 8.34 -11.51
CA LYS A 89 -2.27 8.45 -10.16
C LYS A 89 -1.50 7.58 -9.19
N ILE A 90 -1.56 7.91 -7.91
CA ILE A 90 -0.86 7.17 -6.86
C ILE A 90 -1.83 6.90 -5.73
N TYR A 91 -1.95 5.64 -5.40
CA TYR A 91 -2.66 5.11 -4.24
C TYR A 91 -1.68 4.42 -3.31
N ALA A 92 -2.06 4.24 -2.06
CA ALA A 92 -1.28 3.46 -1.11
C ALA A 92 -2.17 2.50 -0.34
N CYS A 93 -1.63 1.36 0.07
CA CYS A 93 -2.29 0.48 1.00
C CYS A 93 -1.30 -0.13 2.00
N ALA A 94 -1.78 -0.35 3.22
CA ALA A 94 -1.03 -1.03 4.26
C ALA A 94 -1.98 -1.78 5.21
N THR A 95 -1.46 -2.83 5.86
CA THR A 95 -2.23 -3.51 6.89
C THR A 95 -2.40 -2.62 8.12
N HIS A 96 -1.34 -1.92 8.55
CA HIS A 96 -1.31 -1.17 9.80
C HIS A 96 -1.16 0.33 9.53
N GLY A 97 -2.20 1.12 9.83
CA GLY A 97 -2.15 2.58 9.81
C GLY A 97 -1.90 3.13 11.22
N LEU A 98 -0.64 3.33 11.61
CA LEU A 98 -0.31 3.94 12.90
C LEU A 98 -0.53 5.45 12.87
N PHE A 99 -0.14 6.08 11.76
CA PHE A 99 -0.28 7.53 11.52
C PHE A 99 0.28 8.40 12.64
N SER A 100 1.50 8.09 13.09
CA SER A 100 2.18 8.80 14.18
C SER A 100 2.66 10.18 13.75
N GLY A 101 2.71 11.10 14.72
CA GLY A 101 3.27 12.44 14.53
C GLY A 101 2.66 13.20 13.34
N PRO A 102 3.47 13.63 12.36
CA PRO A 102 3.00 14.46 11.24
C PRO A 102 2.37 13.66 10.08
N ALA A 103 2.01 12.38 10.29
CA ALA A 103 1.56 11.49 9.20
C ALA A 103 0.35 12.05 8.45
N TYR A 104 -0.66 12.50 9.17
CA TYR A 104 -1.89 13.05 8.56
C TYR A 104 -1.60 14.27 7.68
N GLU A 105 -0.83 15.21 8.20
CA GLU A 105 -0.43 16.43 7.46
C GLU A 105 0.39 16.09 6.21
N ARG A 106 1.33 15.15 6.33
CA ARG A 106 2.14 14.68 5.19
C ARG A 106 1.31 14.02 4.11
N LEU A 107 0.35 13.19 4.49
CA LEU A 107 -0.54 12.52 3.54
C LEU A 107 -1.45 13.51 2.85
N GLU A 108 -2.04 14.46 3.60
CA GLU A 108 -2.92 15.48 3.04
C GLU A 108 -2.20 16.33 1.99
N ASN A 109 -0.97 16.74 2.28
CA ASN A 109 -0.15 17.56 1.37
C ASN A 109 0.60 16.75 0.29
N SER A 110 0.41 15.43 0.22
CA SER A 110 1.08 14.57 -0.75
C SER A 110 0.34 14.49 -2.09
N CYS A 111 1.00 13.90 -3.08
CA CYS A 111 0.38 13.53 -4.37
C CYS A 111 -0.37 12.19 -4.33
N ILE A 112 -0.53 11.57 -3.16
CA ILE A 112 -1.31 10.34 -2.99
C ILE A 112 -2.80 10.69 -3.04
N GLU A 113 -3.56 9.99 -3.88
CA GLU A 113 -5.00 10.18 -4.03
C GLU A 113 -5.77 9.62 -2.84
N GLU A 114 -5.40 8.40 -2.41
CA GLU A 114 -6.07 7.69 -1.32
C GLU A 114 -5.11 6.69 -0.66
N VAL A 115 -5.24 6.55 0.65
CA VAL A 115 -4.53 5.58 1.49
C VAL A 115 -5.55 4.63 2.08
N VAL A 116 -5.41 3.35 1.78
CA VAL A 116 -6.27 2.29 2.32
C VAL A 116 -5.53 1.53 3.40
N VAL A 117 -6.08 1.48 4.59
CA VAL A 117 -5.55 0.66 5.69
C VAL A 117 -6.63 -0.26 6.26
N THR A 118 -6.22 -1.25 7.04
CA THR A 118 -7.19 -2.09 7.74
C THR A 118 -7.51 -1.52 9.12
N ASN A 119 -8.52 -2.08 9.77
CA ASN A 119 -8.85 -1.79 11.15
C ASN A 119 -8.05 -2.64 12.18
N ALA A 120 -6.90 -3.21 11.76
CA ALA A 120 -5.98 -3.89 12.67
C ALA A 120 -5.39 -2.93 13.73
N VAL A 121 -5.22 -1.67 13.34
CA VAL A 121 -4.94 -0.56 14.26
C VAL A 121 -6.13 0.40 14.17
N PRO A 122 -6.72 0.81 15.31
CA PRO A 122 -7.85 1.74 15.31
C PRO A 122 -7.44 3.09 14.71
N VAL A 123 -8.20 3.55 13.71
CA VAL A 123 -8.08 4.91 13.16
C VAL A 123 -9.31 5.69 13.63
N PRO A 124 -9.15 6.83 14.32
CA PRO A 124 -10.27 7.64 14.79
C PRO A 124 -11.23 8.02 13.66
N LEU A 125 -12.53 7.99 13.90
CA LEU A 125 -13.54 8.25 12.86
C LEU A 125 -13.37 9.62 12.20
N GLU A 126 -13.01 10.63 12.97
CA GLU A 126 -12.73 11.98 12.47
C GLU A 126 -11.49 12.05 11.56
N ARG A 127 -10.65 11.02 11.58
CA ARG A 127 -9.46 10.86 10.74
C ARG A 127 -9.68 9.97 9.52
N GLN A 128 -10.85 9.30 9.44
CA GLN A 128 -11.24 8.47 8.29
C GLN A 128 -11.89 9.31 7.18
N THR A 129 -11.58 10.57 7.10
CA THR A 129 -12.04 11.51 6.07
C THR A 129 -10.92 11.83 5.09
N GLY A 130 -11.26 12.52 4.00
CA GLY A 130 -10.26 12.91 3.00
C GLY A 130 -9.64 11.68 2.33
N LYS A 131 -8.31 11.55 2.43
CA LYS A 131 -7.54 10.52 1.72
C LYS A 131 -7.49 9.16 2.42
N ILE A 132 -7.87 9.06 3.71
CA ILE A 132 -7.73 7.81 4.48
C ILE A 132 -9.03 7.02 4.46
N LYS A 133 -8.94 5.77 4.03
CA LYS A 133 -10.02 4.78 4.02
C LYS A 133 -9.64 3.58 4.86
N VAL A 134 -10.58 3.11 5.67
CA VAL A 134 -10.39 1.95 6.54
C VAL A 134 -11.24 0.78 6.04
N VAL A 135 -10.60 -0.36 5.81
CA VAL A 135 -11.24 -1.62 5.41
C VAL A 135 -11.28 -2.56 6.61
N THR A 136 -12.45 -3.13 6.87
CA THR A 136 -12.59 -4.06 8.00
C THR A 136 -12.04 -5.44 7.71
N LEU A 137 -11.33 -6.02 8.69
CA LEU A 137 -10.89 -7.42 8.69
C LEU A 137 -11.94 -8.38 9.29
N ALA A 138 -13.08 -7.87 9.77
CA ALA A 138 -14.07 -8.69 10.46
C ALA A 138 -14.56 -9.92 9.66
N PRO A 139 -14.84 -9.84 8.34
CA PRO A 139 -15.22 -11.02 7.56
C PRO A 139 -14.12 -12.10 7.52
N LEU A 140 -12.85 -11.69 7.36
CA LEU A 140 -11.72 -12.61 7.34
C LEU A 140 -11.55 -13.31 8.70
N PHE A 141 -11.62 -12.56 9.81
CA PHE A 141 -11.54 -13.13 11.15
C PHE A 141 -12.71 -14.06 11.44
N ALA A 142 -13.94 -13.67 11.08
CA ALA A 142 -15.12 -14.52 11.26
C ALA A 142 -14.98 -15.87 10.51
N GLN A 143 -14.50 -15.84 9.26
CA GLN A 143 -14.27 -17.06 8.50
C GLN A 143 -13.13 -17.89 9.07
N THR A 144 -12.06 -17.25 9.55
CA THR A 144 -10.93 -17.93 10.21
C THR A 144 -11.43 -18.67 11.46
N ILE A 145 -12.18 -17.99 12.33
CA ILE A 145 -12.76 -18.59 13.55
C ILE A 145 -13.66 -19.78 13.19
N LYS A 146 -14.53 -19.61 12.19
CA LYS A 146 -15.42 -20.68 11.70
C LYS A 146 -14.63 -21.89 11.21
N ASN A 147 -13.56 -21.67 10.43
CA ASN A 147 -12.72 -22.76 9.93
C ASN A 147 -12.04 -23.49 11.09
N VAL A 148 -11.44 -22.77 12.03
CA VAL A 148 -10.81 -23.36 13.22
C VAL A 148 -11.82 -24.19 14.04
N TYR A 149 -13.00 -23.62 14.31
CA TYR A 149 -14.04 -24.30 15.07
C TYR A 149 -14.52 -25.62 14.41
N ASN A 150 -14.60 -25.62 13.08
CA ASN A 150 -15.05 -26.78 12.31
C ASN A 150 -13.90 -27.69 11.83
N ASN A 151 -12.68 -27.56 12.38
CA ASN A 151 -11.47 -28.29 11.95
C ASN A 151 -11.17 -28.13 10.45
N GLY A 152 -11.55 -27.00 9.84
CA GLY A 152 -11.28 -26.66 8.45
C GLY A 152 -9.93 -26.00 8.25
N SER A 153 -9.55 -25.81 6.99
CA SER A 153 -8.27 -25.16 6.63
C SER A 153 -8.35 -23.65 6.77
N VAL A 154 -7.41 -23.07 7.53
CA VAL A 154 -7.19 -21.61 7.56
C VAL A 154 -6.37 -21.17 6.34
N ALA A 155 -5.46 -22.03 5.85
CA ALA A 155 -4.61 -21.74 4.70
C ALA A 155 -5.44 -21.45 3.42
N SER A 156 -6.56 -22.14 3.24
CA SER A 156 -7.47 -21.95 2.10
C SER A 156 -8.08 -20.55 1.99
N LEU A 157 -7.95 -19.71 3.02
CA LEU A 157 -8.39 -18.30 2.98
C LEU A 157 -7.37 -17.38 2.28
N PHE A 158 -6.16 -17.90 1.96
CA PHE A 158 -5.04 -17.14 1.42
C PHE A 158 -4.49 -17.73 0.11
N GLU A 159 -5.17 -18.72 -0.42
CA GLU A 159 -4.96 -19.34 -1.75
C GLU A 159 -5.88 -18.68 -2.81
#